data_77ca7a08872ec64c04eb162837f0a507
#
_entry.id   77ca7a08872ec64c04eb162837f0a507
#
_cell.length_a   1.000
_cell.length_b   1.000
_cell.length_c   1.000
_cell.angle_alpha   90.00
_cell.angle_beta   90.00
_cell.angle_gamma   90.00
#
_symmetry.space_group_name_H-M   'P 1'
#
loop_
_entity.id
_entity.type
_entity.pdbx_description
1 polymer ?
#
loop_
_entity_poly.entity_id
_entity_poly.type
_entity_poly.pdbx_seq_one_letter_code
_entity_poly.pdbx_strand_id
1 'polypeptide(L)'
;MYTGWGTHFPVIAEAFPRLRLALLPIGGFRPVWYMREQHLGPDDAVAAERLLDAGTVVPMHFGTFPNAGDAELEPVETLSRALALSPDVAPRFAVLDNGGSVEVPPLPR
;
A
#
# COMPACT_ATOMS: atom_id res chain seq x y z
N MET A 1 2.80 0.75 -8.52
CA MET A 1 3.92 1.69 -8.41
C MET A 1 4.96 1.16 -7.45
N TYR A 2 6.20 1.20 -7.83
CA TYR A 2 7.33 0.78 -7.01
C TYR A 2 7.96 2.04 -6.41
N THR A 3 7.78 2.28 -5.12
CA THR A 3 8.22 3.53 -4.51
C THR A 3 8.44 3.38 -3.00
N GLY A 4 9.30 4.27 -2.47
CA GLY A 4 9.38 4.51 -1.03
C GLY A 4 8.54 5.71 -0.62
N TRP A 5 8.66 6.09 0.64
CA TRP A 5 7.98 7.26 1.18
C TRP A 5 8.61 8.55 0.63
N GLY A 6 7.80 9.51 0.26
CA GLY A 6 8.29 10.78 -0.24
C GLY A 6 7.20 11.83 -0.42
N THR A 7 7.61 13.00 -0.86
CA THR A 7 6.71 14.15 -1.07
C THR A 7 5.88 14.04 -2.33
N HIS A 8 6.09 13.00 -3.14
CA HIS A 8 5.33 12.79 -4.38
C HIS A 8 3.86 12.44 -4.12
N PHE A 9 3.53 11.85 -2.96
CA PHE A 9 2.13 11.48 -2.66
C PHE A 9 1.20 12.68 -2.62
N PRO A 10 1.50 13.77 -1.89
CA PRO A 10 0.64 14.96 -1.96
C PRO A 10 0.57 15.57 -3.37
N VAL A 11 1.67 15.53 -4.12
CA VAL A 11 1.69 16.04 -5.49
C VAL A 11 0.77 15.23 -6.40
N ILE A 12 0.81 13.89 -6.27
CA ILE A 12 -0.07 13.01 -7.05
C ILE A 12 -1.53 13.27 -6.67
N ALA A 13 -1.81 13.39 -5.37
CA ALA A 13 -3.17 13.61 -4.88
C ALA A 13 -3.75 14.92 -5.41
N GLU A 14 -2.94 15.98 -5.51
CA GLU A 14 -3.36 17.25 -6.07
C GLU A 14 -3.60 17.17 -7.57
N ALA A 15 -2.73 16.46 -8.30
CA ALA A 15 -2.83 16.31 -9.75
C ALA A 15 -3.99 15.38 -10.16
N PHE A 16 -4.27 14.35 -9.35
CA PHE A 16 -5.27 13.33 -9.64
C PHE A 16 -6.14 13.06 -8.41
N PRO A 17 -7.09 13.98 -8.09
CA PRO A 17 -7.78 13.95 -6.79
C PRO A 17 -8.77 12.80 -6.59
N ARG A 18 -9.06 12.01 -7.61
CA ARG A 18 -10.03 10.93 -7.52
C ARG A 18 -9.51 9.67 -8.21
N LEU A 19 -8.50 9.03 -7.62
CA LEU A 19 -7.98 7.77 -8.14
C LEU A 19 -8.96 6.63 -7.86
N ARG A 20 -9.24 5.83 -8.87
CA ARG A 20 -10.08 4.65 -8.73
C ARG A 20 -9.32 3.47 -8.11
N LEU A 21 -8.05 3.31 -8.49
CA LEU A 21 -7.20 2.20 -8.04
C LEU A 21 -5.79 2.70 -7.79
N ALA A 22 -5.19 2.23 -6.70
CA ALA A 22 -3.77 2.40 -6.42
C ALA A 22 -3.14 1.04 -6.14
N LEU A 23 -1.99 0.78 -6.74
CA LEU A 23 -1.16 -0.38 -6.43
C LEU A 23 0.01 0.13 -5.59
N LEU A 24 0.05 -0.26 -4.32
CA LEU A 24 1.06 0.22 -3.38
C LEU A 24 1.93 -0.94 -2.90
N PRO A 25 3.26 -0.80 -2.95
CA PRO A 25 4.14 -1.84 -2.43
C PRO A 25 4.09 -1.86 -0.90
N ILE A 26 4.22 -3.06 -0.31
CA ILE A 26 4.27 -3.22 1.13
C ILE A 26 5.44 -4.09 1.59
N GLY A 27 6.27 -4.60 0.68
CA GLY A 27 7.39 -5.47 0.99
C GLY A 27 8.74 -4.80 0.76
N GLY A 28 9.79 -5.38 1.35
CA GLY A 28 11.14 -4.84 1.22
C GLY A 28 11.39 -3.63 2.12
N PHE A 29 10.65 -3.51 3.23
CA PHE A 29 10.68 -2.30 4.05
C PHE A 29 11.66 -2.36 5.22
N ARG A 30 12.30 -3.50 5.45
CA ARG A 30 13.26 -3.62 6.55
C ARG A 30 14.70 -3.64 6.04
N PRO A 31 15.63 -3.02 6.75
CA PRO A 31 15.39 -2.13 7.89
C PRO A 31 14.78 -0.79 7.43
N VAL A 32 13.83 -0.29 8.18
CA VAL A 32 13.04 0.90 7.80
C VAL A 32 13.93 2.13 7.58
N TRP A 33 14.90 2.35 8.48
CA TRP A 33 15.79 3.52 8.41
C TRP A 33 16.61 3.57 7.10
N TYR A 34 16.80 2.42 6.46
CA TYR A 34 17.57 2.33 5.21
C TYR A 34 16.67 2.22 3.98
N MET A 35 15.56 1.48 4.09
CA MET A 35 14.73 1.10 2.95
C MET A 35 13.56 2.06 2.69
N ARG A 36 13.21 2.93 3.64
CA ARG A 36 12.00 3.76 3.54
C ARG A 36 11.96 4.67 2.32
N GLU A 37 13.10 5.17 1.86
CA GLU A 37 13.15 6.03 0.67
C GLU A 37 12.95 5.27 -0.64
N GLN A 38 13.14 3.96 -0.63
CA GLN A 38 13.07 3.10 -1.81
C GLN A 38 11.88 2.16 -1.81
N HIS A 39 11.42 1.75 -0.62
CA HIS A 39 10.35 0.77 -0.46
C HIS A 39 9.39 1.23 0.63
N LEU A 40 8.10 1.23 0.30
CA LEU A 40 7.06 1.49 1.29
C LEU A 40 6.89 0.29 2.19
N GLY A 41 6.82 0.53 3.51
CA GLY A 41 6.30 -0.45 4.44
C GLY A 41 4.78 -0.39 4.51
N PRO A 42 4.14 -1.38 5.16
CA PRO A 42 2.69 -1.40 5.27
C PRO A 42 2.10 -0.18 5.96
N ASP A 43 2.75 0.33 7.01
CA ASP A 43 2.29 1.54 7.71
C ASP A 43 2.32 2.76 6.80
N ASP A 44 3.40 2.89 6.01
CA ASP A 44 3.53 3.99 5.05
C ASP A 44 2.53 3.85 3.90
N ALA A 45 2.17 2.64 3.51
CA ALA A 45 1.14 2.41 2.49
C ALA A 45 -0.23 2.90 2.96
N VAL A 46 -0.57 2.66 4.22
CA VAL A 46 -1.81 3.19 4.81
C VAL A 46 -1.77 4.72 4.84
N ALA A 47 -0.65 5.31 5.24
CA ALA A 47 -0.49 6.77 5.25
C ALA A 47 -0.56 7.34 3.83
N ALA A 48 0.02 6.67 2.85
CA ALA A 48 -0.04 7.09 1.45
C ALA A 48 -1.49 7.08 0.94
N GLU A 49 -2.28 6.07 1.30
CA GLU A 49 -3.69 6.02 0.90
C GLU A 49 -4.51 7.17 1.49
N ARG A 50 -4.20 7.59 2.71
CA ARG A 50 -4.87 8.77 3.29
C ARG A 50 -4.63 10.03 2.46
N LEU A 51 -3.44 10.15 1.86
CA LEU A 51 -3.10 11.27 1.00
C LEU A 51 -3.68 11.11 -0.40
N LEU A 52 -3.63 9.89 -0.96
CA LEU A 52 -4.09 9.62 -2.33
C LEU A 52 -5.60 9.53 -2.44
N ASP A 53 -6.27 9.06 -1.41
CA ASP A 53 -7.72 8.85 -1.37
C ASP A 53 -8.23 8.04 -2.55
N ALA A 54 -7.55 6.95 -2.87
CA ALA A 54 -7.98 6.04 -3.92
C ALA A 54 -9.20 5.22 -3.46
N GLY A 55 -10.07 4.86 -4.38
CA GLY A 55 -11.25 4.06 -4.07
C GLY A 55 -10.91 2.63 -3.67
N THR A 56 -9.91 2.04 -4.33
CA THR A 56 -9.43 0.69 -4.05
C THR A 56 -7.90 0.69 -4.05
N VAL A 57 -7.30 -0.03 -3.11
CA VAL A 57 -5.85 -0.21 -3.02
C VAL A 57 -5.54 -1.70 -3.06
N VAL A 58 -4.68 -2.11 -3.95
CA VAL A 58 -4.15 -3.48 -4.01
C VAL A 58 -2.69 -3.45 -3.58
N PRO A 59 -2.34 -4.03 -2.43
CA PRO A 59 -0.95 -4.14 -2.01
C PRO A 59 -0.17 -5.07 -2.94
N MET A 60 1.07 -4.74 -3.19
CA MET A 60 1.97 -5.51 -4.05
C MET A 60 3.36 -5.63 -3.45
N HIS A 61 4.28 -6.30 -4.14
CA HIS A 61 5.68 -6.45 -3.76
C HIS A 61 5.85 -7.26 -2.46
N PHE A 62 5.09 -8.36 -2.35
CA PHE A 62 5.16 -9.27 -1.19
C PHE A 62 4.74 -10.68 -1.60
N GLY A 63 5.02 -11.65 -0.73
CA GLY A 63 4.41 -12.98 -0.77
C GLY A 63 5.03 -13.99 -1.73
N THR A 64 5.96 -13.57 -2.60
CA THR A 64 6.61 -14.49 -3.54
C THR A 64 8.00 -14.87 -3.07
N PHE A 65 8.79 -13.87 -2.67
CA PHE A 65 10.13 -14.07 -2.13
C PHE A 65 10.31 -13.18 -0.90
N PRO A 66 11.17 -13.56 0.06
CA PRO A 66 11.57 -12.64 1.12
C PRO A 66 12.25 -11.41 0.49
N ASN A 67 11.82 -10.22 0.90
CA ASN A 67 12.39 -8.96 0.41
C ASN A 67 13.21 -8.29 1.50
N ALA A 68 14.43 -7.89 1.17
CA ALA A 68 15.32 -7.19 2.09
C ALA A 68 15.40 -7.91 3.45
N GLY A 69 15.05 -7.26 4.55
CA GLY A 69 15.04 -7.84 5.89
C GLY A 69 13.69 -8.38 6.33
N ASP A 70 12.67 -8.36 5.45
CA ASP A 70 11.32 -8.81 5.79
C ASP A 70 11.23 -10.34 5.81
N ALA A 71 10.44 -10.90 6.73
CA ALA A 71 9.95 -12.26 6.58
C ALA A 71 8.88 -12.29 5.49
N GLU A 72 8.65 -13.45 4.89
CA GLU A 72 7.76 -13.58 3.73
C GLU A 72 6.34 -13.05 3.98
N LEU A 73 5.76 -13.36 5.14
CA LEU A 73 4.41 -12.95 5.50
C LEU A 73 4.35 -11.68 6.36
N GLU A 74 5.50 -11.15 6.76
CA GLU A 74 5.55 -9.97 7.63
C GLU A 74 4.85 -8.75 7.03
N PRO A 75 4.98 -8.45 5.72
CA PRO A 75 4.27 -7.30 5.15
C PRO A 75 2.76 -7.39 5.33
N VAL A 76 2.17 -8.56 5.11
CA VAL A 76 0.72 -8.75 5.25
C VAL A 76 0.29 -8.67 6.71
N GLU A 77 1.05 -9.27 7.61
CA GLU A 77 0.75 -9.23 9.05
C GLU A 77 0.83 -7.80 9.59
N THR A 78 1.87 -7.05 9.20
CA THR A 78 2.04 -5.66 9.60
C THR A 78 0.93 -4.79 9.02
N LEU A 79 0.55 -5.02 7.75
CA LEU A 79 -0.56 -4.31 7.12
C LEU A 79 -1.86 -4.56 7.87
N SER A 80 -2.15 -5.81 8.24
CA SER A 80 -3.37 -6.14 9.00
C SER A 80 -3.46 -5.36 10.29
N ARG A 81 -2.34 -5.21 11.02
CA ARG A 81 -2.30 -4.42 12.25
C ARG A 81 -2.54 -2.93 11.97
N ALA A 82 -1.90 -2.40 10.94
CA ALA A 82 -2.08 -1.00 10.56
C ALA A 82 -3.53 -0.71 10.17
N LEU A 83 -4.16 -1.61 9.42
CA LEU A 83 -5.55 -1.46 9.00
C LEU A 83 -6.52 -1.56 10.19
N ALA A 84 -6.21 -2.41 11.18
CA ALA A 84 -7.02 -2.50 12.39
C ALA A 84 -7.04 -1.16 13.16
N LEU A 85 -5.97 -0.38 13.06
CA LEU A 85 -5.87 0.95 13.67
C LEU A 85 -6.42 2.06 12.76
N SER A 86 -6.85 1.73 11.56
CA SER A 86 -7.28 2.69 10.54
C SER A 86 -8.58 2.23 9.87
N PRO A 87 -9.69 2.11 10.63
CA PRO A 87 -10.95 1.56 10.10
C PRO A 87 -11.55 2.41 8.97
N ASP A 88 -11.15 3.67 8.86
CA ASP A 88 -11.61 4.57 7.80
C ASP A 88 -11.07 4.19 6.41
N VAL A 89 -9.85 3.66 6.34
CA VAL A 89 -9.24 3.26 5.07
C VAL A 89 -9.20 1.75 4.85
N ALA A 90 -9.34 0.96 5.91
CA ALA A 90 -9.24 -0.49 5.84
C ALA A 90 -10.13 -1.13 4.75
N PRO A 91 -11.40 -0.71 4.57
CA PRO A 91 -12.25 -1.32 3.54
C PRO A 91 -11.77 -1.10 2.10
N ARG A 92 -10.87 -0.15 1.87
CA ARG A 92 -10.34 0.14 0.53
C ARG A 92 -9.24 -0.83 0.10
N PHE A 93 -8.62 -1.54 1.06
CA PHE A 93 -7.50 -2.44 0.80
C PHE A 93 -8.00 -3.83 0.43
N ALA A 94 -7.61 -4.31 -0.74
CA ALA A 94 -7.88 -5.66 -1.20
C ALA A 94 -6.56 -6.43 -1.29
N VAL A 95 -6.29 -7.27 -0.30
CA VAL A 95 -5.08 -8.11 -0.26
C VAL A 95 -5.37 -9.38 -1.06
N LEU A 96 -4.62 -9.61 -2.14
CA LEU A 96 -4.83 -10.73 -3.04
C LEU A 96 -3.72 -11.74 -2.90
N ASP A 97 -4.08 -13.03 -2.96
CA ASP A 97 -3.10 -14.10 -3.15
C ASP A 97 -2.62 -14.13 -4.60
N ASN A 98 -1.48 -14.79 -4.84
CA ASN A 98 -0.98 -14.97 -6.20
C ASN A 98 -2.05 -15.65 -7.06
N GLY A 99 -2.36 -15.04 -8.20
CA GLY A 99 -3.43 -15.50 -9.09
C GLY A 99 -4.82 -15.04 -8.70
N GLY A 100 -4.96 -14.36 -7.56
CA GLY A 100 -6.25 -13.79 -7.13
C GLY A 100 -6.64 -12.57 -7.96
N SER A 101 -7.92 -12.22 -7.90
CA SER A 101 -8.44 -11.06 -8.62
C SER A 101 -9.52 -10.36 -7.81
N VAL A 102 -9.73 -9.10 -8.10
CA VAL A 102 -10.79 -8.28 -7.49
C VAL A 102 -11.37 -7.36 -8.56
N GLU A 103 -12.67 -7.18 -8.52
CA GLU A 103 -13.32 -6.13 -9.32
C GLU A 103 -13.12 -4.79 -8.65
N VAL A 104 -12.66 -3.81 -9.43
CA VAL A 104 -12.47 -2.44 -8.93
C VAL A 104 -13.74 -1.65 -9.23
N PRO A 105 -14.53 -1.28 -8.21
CA PRO A 105 -15.75 -0.55 -8.44
C PRO A 105 -15.47 0.86 -8.98
N PRO A 106 -16.39 1.43 -9.76
CA PRO A 106 -16.25 2.82 -10.19
C PRO A 106 -16.31 3.76 -8.99
N LEU A 107 -15.68 4.92 -9.12
CA LEU A 107 -15.75 5.93 -8.09
C LEU A 107 -17.19 6.45 -7.94
N PRO A 108 -17.63 6.77 -6.70
CA PRO A 108 -18.90 7.44 -6.48
C PRO A 108 -18.89 8.81 -7.19
N ARG A 109 -20.02 9.16 -7.74
CA ARG A 109 -20.19 10.49 -8.37
C ARG A 109 -20.61 11.54 -7.37
#